data_c3924a8ea34e589d45a8d378bd224adf
#
_entry.id   c3924a8ea34e589d45a8d378bd224adf
#
_cell.length_a   1.000
_cell.length_b   1.000
_cell.length_c   1.000
_cell.angle_alpha   90.00
_cell.angle_beta   90.00
_cell.angle_gamma   90.00
#
_symmetry.space_group_name_H-M   'P 1'
#
loop_
_entity.id
_entity.type
_entity.pdbx_description
1 polymer ?
#
loop_
_entity_poly.entity_id
_entity_poly.type
_entity_poly.pdbx_seq_one_letter_code
_entity_poly.pdbx_strand_id
1 'polypeptide(L)'
;MDISLINEIGREFARLFGDEKVTKILTVEASGIGIACITAQYFGVPVVFAKKSESKNLDGDIYTAPVLSFTKGKEYIIRVAKRFLSPEDRVLIIDDFLAKGKAVLGLRSIVEQAGATLVGAGICIEKGFQEGGRILRESGVRVESLAIVELDENGNITFRQ
;
A
#
# COMPACT_ATOMS: atom_id res chain seq x y z
N MET A 1 -15.60 7.87 -7.53
CA MET A 1 -14.46 8.38 -6.73
C MET A 1 -14.49 9.90 -6.78
N ASP A 2 -14.41 10.55 -5.63
CA ASP A 2 -14.28 12.01 -5.53
C ASP A 2 -12.83 12.41 -5.81
N ILE A 3 -12.59 13.00 -6.96
CA ILE A 3 -11.24 13.36 -7.41
C ILE A 3 -10.67 14.50 -6.56
N SER A 4 -11.50 15.43 -6.10
CA SER A 4 -11.06 16.52 -5.23
C SER A 4 -10.52 15.98 -3.91
N LEU A 5 -11.24 15.06 -3.27
CA LEU A 5 -10.80 14.41 -2.05
C LEU A 5 -9.53 13.57 -2.26
N ILE A 6 -9.45 12.80 -3.34
CA ILE A 6 -8.25 12.00 -3.64
C ILE A 6 -7.03 12.90 -3.89
N ASN A 7 -7.24 14.07 -4.47
CA ASN A 7 -6.18 15.06 -4.65
C ASN A 7 -5.64 15.58 -3.31
N GLU A 8 -6.52 15.90 -2.34
CA GLU A 8 -6.11 16.27 -0.98
C GLU A 8 -5.35 15.12 -0.28
N ILE A 9 -5.82 13.88 -0.42
CA ILE A 9 -5.14 12.68 0.08
C ILE A 9 -3.72 12.58 -0.50
N GLY A 10 -3.57 12.73 -1.81
CA GLY A 10 -2.25 12.66 -2.46
C GLY A 10 -1.29 13.74 -1.98
N ARG A 11 -1.80 14.97 -1.79
CA ARG A 11 -1.03 16.09 -1.23
C ARG A 11 -0.58 15.80 0.20
N GLU A 12 -1.44 15.25 1.02
CA GLU A 12 -1.11 14.93 2.41
C GLU A 12 -0.06 13.82 2.52
N PHE A 13 -0.13 12.78 1.70
CA PHE A 13 0.94 11.79 1.64
C PHE A 13 2.27 12.39 1.17
N ALA A 14 2.24 13.30 0.21
CA ALA A 14 3.46 14.00 -0.20
C ALA A 14 4.05 14.87 0.92
N ARG A 15 3.20 15.50 1.75
CA ARG A 15 3.64 16.22 2.94
C ARG A 15 4.26 15.29 3.99
N LEU A 16 3.65 14.13 4.24
CA LEU A 16 4.10 13.17 5.26
C LEU A 16 5.41 12.48 4.88
N PHE A 17 5.62 12.17 3.59
CA PHE A 17 6.79 11.42 3.10
C PHE A 17 7.74 12.27 2.24
N GLY A 18 7.59 13.58 2.22
CA GLY A 18 8.36 14.47 1.33
C GLY A 18 9.87 14.40 1.50
N ASP A 19 10.35 14.14 2.71
CA ASP A 19 11.79 14.06 3.01
C ASP A 19 12.43 12.71 2.64
N GLU A 20 11.65 11.73 2.22
CA GLU A 20 12.09 10.33 2.07
C GLU A 20 12.71 10.00 0.70
N LYS A 21 12.78 10.93 -0.23
CA LYS A 21 13.30 10.72 -1.61
C LYS A 21 12.64 9.52 -2.29
N VAL A 22 11.30 9.45 -2.25
CA VAL A 22 10.52 8.42 -2.93
C VAL A 22 10.84 8.43 -4.42
N THR A 23 11.11 7.26 -5.00
CA THR A 23 11.34 7.11 -6.45
C THR A 23 10.22 6.33 -7.14
N LYS A 24 9.39 5.65 -6.35
CA LYS A 24 8.32 4.80 -6.88
C LYS A 24 7.18 4.61 -5.90
N ILE A 25 5.96 4.66 -6.40
CA ILE A 25 4.77 4.27 -5.64
C ILE A 25 4.39 2.84 -6.01
N LEU A 26 4.10 2.02 -5.00
CA LEU A 26 3.64 0.64 -5.17
C LEU A 26 2.27 0.48 -4.51
N THR A 27 1.34 -0.18 -5.20
CA THR A 27 0.02 -0.53 -4.68
C THR A 27 -0.41 -1.91 -5.15
N VAL A 28 -1.61 -2.34 -4.78
CA VAL A 28 -2.23 -3.57 -5.27
C VAL A 28 -3.57 -3.27 -5.96
N GLU A 29 -3.87 -4.00 -7.05
CA GLU A 29 -5.15 -3.85 -7.72
C GLU A 29 -6.33 -4.22 -6.79
N ALA A 30 -7.48 -3.50 -6.87
CA ALA A 30 -7.75 -2.44 -7.82
C ALA A 30 -7.96 -1.08 -7.13
N SER A 31 -8.49 -1.02 -5.89
CA SER A 31 -9.01 0.20 -5.24
C SER A 31 -7.90 1.23 -4.93
N GLY A 32 -6.71 0.78 -4.58
CA GLY A 32 -5.57 1.65 -4.30
C GLY A 32 -4.99 2.37 -5.53
N ILE A 33 -5.26 1.90 -6.76
CA ILE A 33 -4.59 2.42 -7.97
C ILE A 33 -4.89 3.91 -8.20
N GLY A 34 -6.16 4.31 -8.07
CA GLY A 34 -6.52 5.72 -8.29
C GLY A 34 -5.82 6.67 -7.32
N ILE A 35 -5.76 6.28 -6.05
CA ILE A 35 -5.09 7.04 -4.98
C ILE A 35 -3.58 7.09 -5.22
N ALA A 36 -2.98 5.95 -5.56
CA ALA A 36 -1.56 5.84 -5.86
C ALA A 36 -1.15 6.73 -7.04
N CYS A 37 -1.95 6.78 -8.11
CA CYS A 37 -1.69 7.63 -9.28
C CYS A 37 -1.68 9.13 -8.93
N ILE A 38 -2.66 9.58 -8.16
CA ILE A 38 -2.72 10.98 -7.74
C ILE A 38 -1.59 11.31 -6.74
N THR A 39 -1.29 10.39 -5.80
CA THR A 39 -0.14 10.56 -4.90
C THR A 39 1.18 10.65 -5.67
N ALA A 40 1.39 9.77 -6.64
CA ALA A 40 2.60 9.76 -7.46
C ALA A 40 2.83 11.06 -8.24
N GLN A 41 1.76 11.74 -8.64
CA GLN A 41 1.83 13.04 -9.31
C GLN A 41 2.53 14.08 -8.43
N TYR A 42 2.29 14.09 -7.12
CA TYR A 42 2.93 15.00 -6.19
C TYR A 42 4.40 14.70 -5.95
N PHE A 43 4.82 13.43 -6.08
CA PHE A 43 6.23 13.03 -6.01
C PHE A 43 6.95 13.11 -7.36
N GLY A 44 6.23 13.21 -8.48
CA GLY A 44 6.80 13.19 -9.83
C GLY A 44 7.41 11.82 -10.19
N VAL A 45 6.82 10.71 -9.69
CA VAL A 45 7.36 9.35 -9.82
C VAL A 45 6.36 8.38 -10.46
N PRO A 46 6.83 7.26 -11.05
CA PRO A 46 5.94 6.26 -11.60
C PRO A 46 5.21 5.44 -10.53
N VAL A 47 4.07 4.87 -10.94
CA VAL A 47 3.29 3.91 -10.14
C VAL A 47 3.48 2.51 -10.70
N VAL A 48 3.68 1.57 -9.81
CA VAL A 48 3.60 0.13 -10.07
C VAL A 48 2.45 -0.44 -9.26
N PHE A 49 1.64 -1.30 -9.85
CA PHE A 49 0.64 -2.05 -9.10
C PHE A 49 0.82 -3.55 -9.25
N ALA A 50 0.73 -4.24 -8.12
CA ALA A 50 0.75 -5.69 -8.09
C ALA A 50 -0.59 -6.26 -8.57
N LYS A 51 -0.54 -7.25 -9.46
CA LYS A 51 -1.72 -7.94 -9.97
C LYS A 51 -2.07 -9.15 -9.12
N LYS A 52 -3.36 -9.37 -8.88
CA LYS A 52 -3.89 -10.56 -8.17
C LYS A 52 -4.11 -11.74 -9.11
N SER A 53 -4.31 -11.48 -10.40
CA SER A 53 -4.55 -12.51 -11.41
C SER A 53 -3.29 -12.88 -12.19
N GLU A 54 -3.26 -14.10 -12.70
CA GLU A 54 -2.32 -14.48 -13.75
C GLU A 54 -2.65 -13.69 -15.02
N SER A 55 -1.66 -13.05 -15.58
CA SER A 55 -1.79 -12.31 -16.84
C SER A 55 -0.79 -12.86 -17.83
N LYS A 56 -1.28 -13.24 -19.00
CA LYS A 56 -0.41 -13.64 -20.13
C LYS A 56 0.56 -12.53 -20.56
N ASN A 57 0.29 -11.30 -20.12
CA ASN A 57 1.11 -10.12 -20.42
C ASN A 57 2.23 -9.86 -19.38
N LEU A 58 2.40 -10.73 -18.39
CA LEU A 58 3.55 -10.73 -17.49
C LEU A 58 4.64 -11.65 -18.10
N ASP A 59 5.08 -11.32 -19.32
CA ASP A 59 6.21 -11.98 -19.92
C ASP A 59 7.50 -11.62 -19.18
N GLY A 60 8.29 -12.62 -18.84
CA GLY A 60 9.56 -12.47 -18.14
C GLY A 60 9.49 -12.78 -16.65
N ASP A 61 10.57 -12.42 -15.98
CA ASP A 61 10.73 -12.67 -14.55
C ASP A 61 9.80 -11.80 -13.70
N ILE A 62 9.16 -12.42 -12.71
CA ILE A 62 8.22 -11.78 -11.80
C ILE A 62 8.62 -11.94 -10.34
N TYR A 63 8.33 -10.93 -9.53
CA TYR A 63 8.26 -11.04 -8.08
C TYR A 63 6.87 -11.50 -7.69
N THR A 64 6.76 -12.39 -6.72
CA THR A 64 5.47 -12.89 -6.23
C THR A 64 5.42 -12.91 -4.72
N ALA A 65 4.24 -12.68 -4.16
CA ALA A 65 4.01 -12.86 -2.74
C ALA A 65 2.59 -13.40 -2.48
N PRO A 66 2.43 -14.35 -1.54
CA PRO A 66 1.11 -14.81 -1.10
C PRO A 66 0.45 -13.76 -0.21
N VAL A 67 -0.84 -13.55 -0.40
CA VAL A 67 -1.68 -12.67 0.43
C VAL A 67 -2.95 -13.41 0.82
N LEU A 68 -3.19 -13.55 2.11
CA LEU A 68 -4.41 -14.17 2.64
C LEU A 68 -5.55 -13.15 2.63
N SER A 69 -6.58 -13.36 1.79
CA SER A 69 -7.79 -12.57 1.80
C SER A 69 -8.73 -13.03 2.90
N PHE A 70 -8.93 -12.20 3.91
CA PHE A 70 -9.82 -12.53 5.03
C PHE A 70 -11.30 -12.51 4.67
N THR A 71 -11.70 -11.60 3.76
CA THR A 71 -13.10 -11.47 3.31
C THR A 71 -13.59 -12.66 2.49
N LYS A 72 -12.69 -13.38 1.85
CA LYS A 72 -13.02 -14.55 1.00
C LYS A 72 -12.45 -15.86 1.54
N GLY A 73 -11.68 -15.85 2.64
CA GLY A 73 -11.01 -17.04 3.18
C GLY A 73 -10.06 -17.73 2.20
N LYS A 74 -9.66 -17.03 1.12
CA LYS A 74 -8.81 -17.58 0.06
C LYS A 74 -7.47 -16.83 0.02
N GLU A 75 -6.41 -17.60 -0.14
CA GLU A 75 -5.10 -17.09 -0.47
C GLU A 75 -5.07 -16.69 -1.96
N TYR A 76 -4.48 -15.55 -2.26
CA TYR A 76 -4.16 -15.13 -3.62
C TYR A 76 -2.70 -14.70 -3.71
N ILE A 77 -2.13 -14.79 -4.89
CA ILE A 77 -0.75 -14.41 -5.13
C ILE A 77 -0.75 -13.06 -5.85
N ILE A 78 -0.02 -12.10 -5.30
CA ILE A 78 0.25 -10.83 -5.98
C ILE A 78 1.54 -10.93 -6.78
N ARG A 79 1.59 -10.23 -7.93
CA ARG A 79 2.66 -10.34 -8.93
C ARG A 79 3.07 -8.98 -9.45
N VAL A 80 4.39 -8.77 -9.57
CA VAL A 80 4.99 -7.58 -10.20
C VAL A 80 6.10 -8.04 -11.14
N ALA A 81 6.12 -7.55 -12.38
CA ALA A 81 7.23 -7.85 -13.31
C ALA A 81 8.53 -7.19 -12.80
N LYS A 82 9.63 -7.94 -12.78
CA LYS A 82 10.92 -7.49 -12.24
C LYS A 82 11.44 -6.20 -12.90
N ARG A 83 11.14 -5.99 -14.18
CA ARG A 83 11.51 -4.78 -14.91
C ARG A 83 10.96 -3.47 -14.33
N PHE A 84 9.99 -3.53 -13.42
CA PHE A 84 9.35 -2.35 -12.83
C PHE A 84 9.89 -1.98 -11.44
N LEU A 85 10.68 -2.85 -10.81
CA LEU A 85 11.31 -2.61 -9.51
C LEU A 85 12.77 -3.01 -9.55
N SER A 86 13.63 -2.14 -9.05
CA SER A 86 15.08 -2.33 -8.99
C SER A 86 15.65 -2.03 -7.61
N PRO A 87 16.89 -2.47 -7.31
CA PRO A 87 17.54 -2.21 -6.02
C PRO A 87 17.71 -0.71 -5.69
N GLU A 88 17.75 0.16 -6.70
CA GLU A 88 17.91 1.61 -6.53
C GLU A 88 16.60 2.29 -6.13
N ASP A 89 15.47 1.58 -6.20
CA ASP A 89 14.17 2.17 -5.89
C ASP A 89 13.97 2.40 -4.39
N ARG A 90 13.37 3.54 -4.09
CA ARG A 90 12.86 3.91 -2.77
C ARG A 90 11.33 3.93 -2.86
N VAL A 91 10.72 2.87 -2.37
CA VAL A 91 9.33 2.53 -2.63
C VAL A 91 8.43 3.00 -1.48
N LEU A 92 7.40 3.78 -1.80
CA LEU A 92 6.29 4.08 -0.90
C LEU A 92 5.08 3.24 -1.31
N ILE A 93 4.56 2.45 -0.38
CA ILE A 93 3.31 1.72 -0.57
C ILE A 93 2.13 2.66 -0.31
N ILE A 94 1.13 2.67 -1.19
CA ILE A 94 -0.13 3.42 -1.01
C ILE A 94 -1.29 2.44 -1.11
N ASP A 95 -2.21 2.48 -0.14
CA ASP A 95 -3.40 1.64 -0.14
C ASP A 95 -4.61 2.38 0.46
N ASP A 96 -5.83 1.93 0.12
CA ASP A 96 -7.07 2.54 0.59
C ASP A 96 -7.40 2.14 2.04
N PHE A 97 -7.33 0.85 2.36
CA PHE A 97 -7.67 0.32 3.69
C PHE A 97 -6.55 -0.54 4.28
N LEU A 98 -6.28 -0.33 5.57
CA LEU A 98 -5.46 -1.23 6.37
C LEU A 98 -6.33 -1.97 7.38
N ALA A 99 -6.48 -3.27 7.19
CA ALA A 99 -7.21 -4.17 8.09
C ALA A 99 -6.22 -5.07 8.86
N LYS A 100 -5.93 -6.25 8.34
CA LYS A 100 -4.97 -7.21 8.94
C LYS A 100 -3.53 -7.06 8.41
N GLY A 101 -3.26 -6.08 7.57
CA GLY A 101 -1.92 -5.78 7.05
C GLY A 101 -1.37 -6.75 6.00
N LYS A 102 -2.12 -7.76 5.58
CA LYS A 102 -1.60 -8.83 4.71
C LYS A 102 -1.19 -8.32 3.31
N ALA A 103 -1.95 -7.39 2.74
CA ALA A 103 -1.61 -6.79 1.45
C ALA A 103 -0.28 -6.00 1.54
N VAL A 104 -0.12 -5.16 2.56
CA VAL A 104 1.10 -4.38 2.77
C VAL A 104 2.30 -5.29 3.04
N LEU A 105 2.15 -6.37 3.83
CA LEU A 105 3.20 -7.36 4.05
C LEU A 105 3.59 -8.09 2.76
N GLY A 106 2.63 -8.42 1.92
CA GLY A 106 2.90 -9.01 0.60
C GLY A 106 3.65 -8.04 -0.33
N LEU A 107 3.24 -6.77 -0.38
CA LEU A 107 3.94 -5.75 -1.15
C LEU A 107 5.35 -5.49 -0.60
N ARG A 108 5.53 -5.46 0.72
CA ARG A 108 6.85 -5.40 1.37
C ARG A 108 7.75 -6.53 0.92
N SER A 109 7.25 -7.77 0.92
CA SER A 109 8.01 -8.94 0.44
C SER A 109 8.48 -8.76 -1.01
N ILE A 110 7.65 -8.19 -1.89
CA ILE A 110 8.03 -7.87 -3.27
C ILE A 110 9.15 -6.82 -3.32
N VAL A 111 9.07 -5.78 -2.49
CA VAL A 111 10.13 -4.75 -2.39
C VAL A 111 11.45 -5.37 -1.92
N GLU A 112 11.40 -6.25 -0.92
CA GLU A 112 12.57 -6.98 -0.40
C GLU A 112 13.18 -7.91 -1.47
N GLN A 113 12.36 -8.64 -2.24
CA GLN A 113 12.82 -9.49 -3.35
C GLN A 113 13.51 -8.67 -4.45
N ALA A 114 13.07 -7.43 -4.68
CA ALA A 114 13.69 -6.52 -5.63
C ALA A 114 15.01 -5.92 -5.12
N GLY A 115 15.36 -6.11 -3.84
CA GLY A 115 16.47 -5.43 -3.19
C GLY A 115 16.25 -3.93 -2.98
N ALA A 116 15.02 -3.46 -3.19
CA ALA A 116 14.64 -2.05 -3.06
C ALA A 116 14.45 -1.64 -1.60
N THR A 117 14.46 -0.35 -1.34
CA THR A 117 14.20 0.20 0.00
C THR A 117 12.72 0.50 0.18
N LEU A 118 12.09 -0.09 1.19
CA LEU A 118 10.73 0.31 1.61
C LEU A 118 10.82 1.59 2.45
N VAL A 119 10.23 2.68 1.96
CA VAL A 119 10.15 3.97 2.66
C VAL A 119 9.07 3.93 3.75
N GLY A 120 7.94 3.34 3.44
CA GLY A 120 6.80 3.22 4.34
C GLY A 120 5.53 2.85 3.62
N ALA A 121 4.41 2.96 4.33
CA ALA A 121 3.07 2.75 3.81
C ALA A 121 2.16 3.93 4.18
N GLY A 122 1.56 4.56 3.18
CA GLY A 122 0.51 5.56 3.29
C GLY A 122 -0.85 4.90 3.13
N ILE A 123 -1.70 5.02 4.13
CA ILE A 123 -3.00 4.36 4.21
C ILE A 123 -4.10 5.42 4.36
N CYS A 124 -5.15 5.34 3.54
CA CYS A 124 -6.26 6.28 3.71
C CYS A 124 -7.02 6.01 5.01
N ILE A 125 -7.45 4.77 5.23
CA ILE A 125 -8.23 4.39 6.41
C ILE A 125 -7.65 3.14 7.06
N GLU A 126 -7.18 3.27 8.29
CA GLU A 126 -6.77 2.15 9.13
C GLU A 126 -7.93 1.70 10.03
N LYS A 127 -8.21 0.40 10.03
CA LYS A 127 -9.14 -0.22 10.98
C LYS A 127 -8.39 -0.48 12.30
N GLY A 128 -8.38 0.49 13.21
CA GLY A 128 -7.62 0.46 14.45
C GLY A 128 -8.03 -0.69 15.40
N PHE A 129 -9.27 -1.18 15.25
CA PHE A 129 -9.77 -2.37 15.95
C PHE A 129 -9.22 -3.71 15.39
N GLN A 130 -8.36 -3.67 14.38
CA GLN A 130 -7.67 -4.85 13.83
C GLN A 130 -6.15 -4.73 14.01
N GLU A 131 -5.48 -5.89 13.99
CA GLU A 131 -4.05 -5.97 14.34
C GLU A 131 -3.07 -5.44 13.28
N GLY A 132 -3.52 -5.15 12.05
CA GLY A 132 -2.62 -4.88 10.91
C GLY A 132 -1.68 -3.70 11.13
N GLY A 133 -2.21 -2.58 11.62
CA GLY A 133 -1.39 -1.39 11.88
C GLY A 133 -0.33 -1.64 12.95
N ARG A 134 -0.69 -2.34 14.03
CA ARG A 134 0.24 -2.74 15.09
C ARG A 134 1.34 -3.67 14.54
N ILE A 135 0.95 -4.73 13.83
CA ILE A 135 1.91 -5.71 13.26
C ILE A 135 2.92 -5.03 12.34
N LEU A 136 2.46 -4.14 11.46
CA LEU A 136 3.34 -3.44 10.53
C LEU A 136 4.34 -2.54 11.27
N ARG A 137 3.88 -1.72 12.22
CA ARG A 137 4.75 -0.82 13.00
C ARG A 137 5.75 -1.60 13.86
N GLU A 138 5.32 -2.68 14.54
CA GLU A 138 6.21 -3.56 15.30
C GLU A 138 7.26 -4.27 14.41
N SER A 139 6.94 -4.52 13.14
CA SER A 139 7.89 -5.06 12.16
C SER A 139 8.83 -4.01 11.54
N GLY A 140 8.80 -2.77 12.03
CA GLY A 140 9.65 -1.67 11.58
C GLY A 140 9.17 -0.94 10.33
N VAL A 141 7.94 -1.16 9.88
CA VAL A 141 7.36 -0.39 8.77
C VAL A 141 6.80 0.94 9.29
N ARG A 142 7.26 2.05 8.72
CA ARG A 142 6.61 3.35 8.93
C ARG A 142 5.23 3.33 8.27
N VAL A 143 4.17 3.47 9.08
CA VAL A 143 2.77 3.52 8.61
C VAL A 143 2.16 4.86 8.98
N GLU A 144 1.77 5.62 7.97
CA GLU A 144 1.01 6.86 8.11
C GLU A 144 -0.42 6.63 7.62
N SER A 145 -1.37 6.69 8.55
CA SER A 145 -2.79 6.50 8.27
C SER A 145 -3.50 7.84 8.40
N LEU A 146 -4.20 8.27 7.34
CA LEU A 146 -4.89 9.57 7.34
C LEU A 146 -6.11 9.58 8.26
N ALA A 147 -6.75 8.43 8.43
CA ALA A 147 -7.80 8.23 9.40
C ALA A 147 -7.66 6.86 10.06
N ILE A 148 -7.78 6.79 11.38
CA ILE A 148 -7.84 5.54 12.13
C ILE A 148 -9.24 5.43 12.72
N VAL A 149 -9.97 4.40 12.30
CA VAL A 149 -11.34 4.13 12.77
C VAL A 149 -11.35 3.05 13.83
N GLU A 150 -12.12 3.29 14.87
CA GLU A 150 -12.36 2.34 15.97
C GLU A 150 -13.84 1.97 16.02
N LEU A 151 -14.16 0.96 16.79
CA LEU A 151 -15.54 0.61 17.12
C LEU A 151 -15.78 0.89 18.62
N ASP A 152 -16.87 1.61 18.91
CA ASP A 152 -17.31 1.78 20.30
C ASP A 152 -18.00 0.49 20.83
N GLU A 153 -18.41 0.50 22.10
CA GLU A 153 -19.08 -0.62 22.76
C GLU A 153 -20.41 -1.02 22.09
N ASN A 154 -21.01 -0.14 21.32
CA ASN A 154 -22.25 -0.34 20.56
C ASN A 154 -21.99 -0.73 19.09
N GLY A 155 -20.73 -0.84 18.68
CA GLY A 155 -20.34 -1.14 17.31
C GLY A 155 -20.40 0.05 16.36
N ASN A 156 -20.55 1.29 16.85
CA ASN A 156 -20.50 2.48 16.02
C ASN A 156 -19.05 2.83 15.69
N ILE A 157 -18.85 3.40 14.51
CA ILE A 157 -17.54 3.88 14.07
C ILE A 157 -17.20 5.19 14.78
N THR A 158 -16.02 5.21 15.39
CA THR A 158 -15.40 6.39 15.96
C THR A 158 -14.02 6.64 15.35
N PHE A 159 -13.47 7.82 15.51
CA PHE A 159 -12.12 8.14 15.03
C PHE A 159 -11.16 8.23 16.21
N ARG A 160 -9.98 7.62 16.05
CA ARG A 160 -8.88 7.83 16.99
C ARG A 160 -8.37 9.27 16.83
N GLN A 161 -8.30 9.98 17.94
CA GLN A 161 -7.71 11.34 18.00
C GLN A 161 -6.19 11.24 18.08
#